data_1e773681da73a37def574d4026f48531
#
_entry.id   1e773681da73a37def574d4026f48531
#
_cell.length_a   1.000
_cell.length_b   1.000
_cell.length_c   1.000
_cell.angle_alpha   90.00
_cell.angle_beta   90.00
_cell.angle_gamma   90.00
#
_symmetry.space_group_name_H-M   'P 1'
#
loop_
_entity.id
_entity.type
_entity.pdbx_description
1 polymer ?
#
loop_
_entity_poly.entity_id
_entity_poly.type
_entity_poly.pdbx_seq_one_letter_code
_entity_poly.pdbx_strand_id
1 'polypeptide(L)'
;MISQPSSSGFVGSHLSEFKSLSCDEVKKLILSSSPKSCSLDPIPTQFLFQHVDVLIDCLTSIINDSLLSGVMPLCFRKAIISPLIKKPNLDQNELKNYRPVSNLSFLSKIIEKAVSAQLTEHLLKNSLFEPHQSAYRKCHNTETALVKISNDLLLSADDKKVSILALLDLSAAFDTIDHCLLIKRLEHDFGLKNNVLNWFSDLLK
;
A
#
# COMPACT_ATOMS: atom_id res chain seq x y z
N MET A 1 23.48 20.40 4.87
CA MET A 1 24.02 19.20 4.20
C MET A 1 23.34 18.00 4.83
N ILE A 2 22.36 17.40 4.14
CA ILE A 2 21.73 16.16 4.59
C ILE A 2 22.71 15.07 4.18
N SER A 3 23.31 14.39 5.15
CA SER A 3 24.16 13.23 4.94
C SER A 3 23.35 12.17 4.16
N GLN A 4 23.83 11.83 2.98
CA GLN A 4 23.29 10.65 2.26
C GLN A 4 23.53 9.43 3.15
N PRO A 5 22.53 8.55 3.34
CA PRO A 5 22.77 7.31 4.04
C PRO A 5 23.81 6.50 3.27
N SER A 6 24.83 6.02 3.98
CA SER A 6 25.89 5.16 3.46
C SER A 6 25.27 3.97 2.73
N SER A 7 25.63 3.79 1.47
CA SER A 7 25.18 2.72 0.59
C SER A 7 25.78 1.36 0.99
N SER A 8 25.32 0.79 2.09
CA SER A 8 25.43 -0.66 2.25
C SER A 8 24.25 -1.25 1.45
N GLY A 9 24.52 -1.81 0.28
CA GLY A 9 23.52 -2.44 -0.56
C GLY A 9 22.72 -3.49 0.23
N PHE A 10 21.48 -3.76 -0.20
CA PHE A 10 20.58 -4.71 0.45
C PHE A 10 21.26 -6.05 0.72
N VAL A 11 21.26 -6.47 1.98
CA VAL A 11 21.76 -7.77 2.44
C VAL A 11 20.57 -8.62 2.86
N GLY A 12 20.22 -9.60 2.02
CA GLY A 12 19.08 -10.49 2.28
C GLY A 12 18.62 -11.25 1.04
N SER A 13 17.49 -11.96 1.15
CA SER A 13 16.88 -12.64 0.02
C SER A 13 16.12 -11.63 -0.85
N HIS A 14 16.48 -11.53 -2.13
CA HIS A 14 15.76 -10.65 -3.06
C HIS A 14 14.35 -11.17 -3.38
N LEU A 15 13.43 -10.25 -3.67
CA LEU A 15 12.11 -10.53 -4.25
C LEU A 15 12.16 -10.20 -5.74
N SER A 16 12.40 -11.21 -6.57
CA SER A 16 12.59 -11.04 -8.02
C SER A 16 11.36 -11.41 -8.83
N GLU A 17 10.50 -12.26 -8.29
CA GLU A 17 9.30 -12.78 -8.94
C GLU A 17 8.16 -12.90 -7.94
N PHE A 18 6.96 -12.65 -8.37
CA PHE A 18 5.76 -12.97 -7.60
C PHE A 18 5.37 -14.44 -7.78
N LYS A 19 4.87 -15.03 -6.70
CA LYS A 19 4.28 -16.37 -6.74
C LYS A 19 2.88 -16.29 -7.33
N SER A 20 2.53 -17.25 -8.18
CA SER A 20 1.16 -17.43 -8.64
C SER A 20 0.25 -17.79 -7.48
N LEU A 21 -0.99 -17.33 -7.54
CA LEU A 21 -2.03 -17.65 -6.59
C LEU A 21 -2.91 -18.78 -7.12
N SER A 22 -3.35 -19.66 -6.23
CA SER A 22 -4.39 -20.64 -6.51
C SER A 22 -5.79 -20.00 -6.56
N CYS A 23 -6.76 -20.68 -7.18
CA CYS A 23 -8.15 -20.26 -7.19
C CYS A 23 -8.70 -20.03 -5.77
N ASP A 24 -8.33 -20.86 -4.80
CA ASP A 24 -8.77 -20.73 -3.41
C ASP A 24 -8.20 -19.48 -2.74
N GLU A 25 -6.93 -19.13 -3.01
CA GLU A 25 -6.31 -17.91 -2.49
C GLU A 25 -6.95 -16.66 -3.08
N VAL A 26 -7.19 -16.65 -4.40
CA VAL A 26 -7.88 -15.54 -5.08
C VAL A 26 -9.32 -15.41 -4.55
N LYS A 27 -10.03 -16.52 -4.38
CA LYS A 27 -11.37 -16.53 -3.80
C LYS A 27 -11.40 -15.93 -2.39
N LYS A 28 -10.43 -16.28 -1.55
CA LYS A 28 -10.27 -15.69 -0.19
C LYS A 28 -10.02 -14.19 -0.26
N LEU A 29 -9.15 -13.71 -1.16
CA LEU A 29 -8.90 -12.28 -1.35
C LEU A 29 -10.17 -11.52 -1.77
N ILE A 30 -10.94 -12.07 -2.70
CA ILE A 30 -12.21 -11.50 -3.15
C ILE A 30 -13.20 -11.43 -1.98
N LEU A 31 -13.49 -12.55 -1.34
CA LEU A 31 -14.52 -12.64 -0.29
C LEU A 31 -14.15 -11.83 0.98
N SER A 32 -12.87 -11.64 1.25
CA SER A 32 -12.39 -10.78 2.36
C SER A 32 -12.42 -9.29 2.02
N SER A 33 -12.77 -8.92 0.80
CA SER A 33 -12.79 -7.53 0.34
C SER A 33 -14.20 -6.93 0.47
N SER A 34 -14.28 -5.60 0.60
CA SER A 34 -15.58 -4.92 0.62
C SER A 34 -16.23 -4.97 -0.78
N PRO A 35 -17.52 -5.36 -0.90
CA PRO A 35 -18.23 -5.45 -2.18
C PRO A 35 -18.66 -4.08 -2.74
N LYS A 36 -17.77 -3.08 -2.67
CA LYS A 36 -18.05 -1.75 -3.22
C LYS A 36 -17.66 -1.70 -4.69
N SER A 37 -18.63 -1.42 -5.55
CA SER A 37 -18.42 -1.20 -6.98
C SER A 37 -17.88 0.20 -7.26
N CYS A 38 -17.08 0.30 -8.31
CA CYS A 38 -16.65 1.56 -8.93
C CYS A 38 -17.27 1.64 -10.33
N SER A 39 -17.47 2.83 -10.86
CA SER A 39 -17.97 2.99 -12.24
C SER A 39 -16.99 2.50 -13.31
N LEU A 40 -15.76 2.17 -12.93
CA LEU A 40 -14.78 1.50 -13.80
C LEU A 40 -14.96 -0.02 -13.84
N ASP A 41 -15.78 -0.59 -12.96
CA ASP A 41 -16.01 -2.02 -12.94
C ASP A 41 -16.97 -2.41 -14.07
N PRO A 42 -16.58 -3.30 -15.00
CA PRO A 42 -17.44 -3.75 -16.09
C PRO A 42 -18.61 -4.61 -15.60
N ILE A 43 -18.44 -5.22 -14.44
CA ILE A 43 -19.45 -6.06 -13.78
C ILE A 43 -19.65 -5.54 -12.36
N PRO A 44 -20.89 -5.34 -11.88
CA PRO A 44 -21.13 -4.96 -10.49
C PRO A 44 -20.47 -5.92 -9.51
N THR A 45 -19.73 -5.41 -8.55
CA THR A 45 -18.98 -6.24 -7.59
C THR A 45 -19.87 -7.23 -6.84
N GLN A 46 -21.11 -6.84 -6.54
CA GLN A 46 -22.06 -7.75 -5.89
C GLN A 46 -22.39 -8.97 -6.75
N PHE A 47 -22.55 -8.79 -8.06
CA PHE A 47 -22.76 -9.90 -9.00
C PHE A 47 -21.53 -10.81 -9.06
N LEU A 48 -20.33 -10.24 -9.05
CA LEU A 48 -19.07 -11.00 -8.99
C LEU A 48 -19.00 -11.87 -7.73
N PHE A 49 -19.40 -11.33 -6.57
CA PHE A 49 -19.44 -12.11 -5.32
C PHE A 49 -20.42 -13.27 -5.37
N GLN A 50 -21.60 -13.08 -5.96
CA GLN A 50 -22.63 -14.13 -6.09
C GLN A 50 -22.21 -15.26 -7.01
N HIS A 51 -21.38 -14.96 -8.02
CA HIS A 51 -20.97 -15.91 -9.07
C HIS A 51 -19.47 -16.20 -9.06
N VAL A 52 -18.81 -15.98 -7.92
CA VAL A 52 -17.36 -16.11 -7.80
C VAL A 52 -16.87 -17.48 -8.24
N ASP A 53 -17.61 -18.55 -7.93
CA ASP A 53 -17.23 -19.94 -8.26
C ASP A 53 -17.18 -20.20 -9.77
N VAL A 54 -18.02 -19.52 -10.54
CA VAL A 54 -18.03 -19.63 -12.01
C VAL A 54 -16.92 -18.77 -12.64
N LEU A 55 -16.57 -17.66 -12.01
CA LEU A 55 -15.64 -16.68 -12.55
C LEU A 55 -14.20 -16.90 -12.06
N ILE A 56 -13.99 -17.75 -11.06
CA ILE A 56 -12.73 -17.83 -10.33
C ILE A 56 -11.52 -18.17 -11.21
N ASP A 57 -11.68 -19.10 -12.16
CA ASP A 57 -10.59 -19.50 -13.04
C ASP A 57 -10.13 -18.33 -13.93
N CYS A 58 -11.09 -17.59 -14.50
CA CYS A 58 -10.81 -16.43 -15.33
C CYS A 58 -10.15 -15.30 -14.49
N LEU A 59 -10.69 -15.03 -13.29
CA LEU A 59 -10.15 -14.01 -12.38
C LEU A 59 -8.74 -14.36 -11.92
N THR A 60 -8.49 -15.64 -11.61
CA THR A 60 -7.17 -16.13 -11.21
C THR A 60 -6.16 -16.01 -12.35
N SER A 61 -6.56 -16.31 -13.59
CA SER A 61 -5.69 -16.12 -14.75
C SER A 61 -5.30 -14.66 -14.91
N ILE A 62 -6.25 -13.72 -14.89
CA ILE A 62 -5.98 -12.28 -15.02
C ILE A 62 -5.00 -11.79 -13.94
N ILE A 63 -5.20 -12.21 -12.69
CA ILE A 63 -4.33 -11.81 -11.57
C ILE A 63 -2.94 -12.38 -11.76
N ASN A 64 -2.83 -13.68 -12.05
CA ASN A 64 -1.55 -14.34 -12.23
C ASN A 64 -0.79 -13.83 -13.45
N ASP A 65 -1.46 -13.49 -14.54
CA ASP A 65 -0.84 -12.88 -15.71
C ASP A 65 -0.18 -11.54 -15.36
N SER A 66 -0.83 -10.72 -14.53
CA SER A 66 -0.22 -9.47 -14.03
C SER A 66 0.99 -9.73 -13.13
N LEU A 67 0.90 -10.70 -12.22
CA LEU A 67 1.99 -11.06 -11.30
C LEU A 67 3.20 -11.63 -12.05
N LEU A 68 2.97 -12.56 -12.98
CA LEU A 68 4.03 -13.26 -13.70
C LEU A 68 4.68 -12.40 -14.78
N SER A 69 3.91 -11.53 -15.45
CA SER A 69 4.47 -10.61 -16.44
C SER A 69 5.20 -9.42 -15.84
N GLY A 70 4.93 -9.09 -14.57
CA GLY A 70 5.42 -7.86 -13.94
C GLY A 70 4.79 -6.60 -14.53
N VAL A 71 3.56 -6.69 -15.02
CA VAL A 71 2.84 -5.58 -15.67
C VAL A 71 1.46 -5.41 -15.05
N MET A 72 1.13 -4.19 -14.67
CA MET A 72 -0.24 -3.83 -14.29
C MET A 72 -1.04 -3.46 -15.54
N PRO A 73 -2.12 -4.19 -15.90
CA PRO A 73 -2.89 -3.88 -17.12
C PRO A 73 -3.41 -2.44 -17.11
N LEU A 74 -3.34 -1.76 -18.25
CA LEU A 74 -3.72 -0.35 -18.40
C LEU A 74 -5.15 -0.04 -17.91
N CYS A 75 -6.09 -0.97 -18.11
CA CYS A 75 -7.46 -0.82 -17.64
C CYS A 75 -7.58 -0.77 -16.10
N PHE A 76 -6.63 -1.36 -15.38
CA PHE A 76 -6.62 -1.41 -13.92
C PHE A 76 -5.80 -0.28 -13.28
N ARG A 77 -5.05 0.50 -14.07
CA ARG A 77 -4.34 1.70 -13.58
C ARG A 77 -5.22 2.94 -13.50
N LYS A 78 -6.38 2.93 -14.13
CA LYS A 78 -7.30 4.05 -14.13
C LYS A 78 -7.97 4.20 -12.78
N ALA A 79 -8.04 5.43 -12.28
CA ALA A 79 -8.75 5.80 -11.06
C ALA A 79 -9.72 6.93 -11.34
N ILE A 80 -10.84 6.93 -10.62
CA ILE A 80 -11.76 8.07 -10.58
C ILE A 80 -11.49 8.84 -9.30
N ILE A 81 -11.09 10.10 -9.43
CA ILE A 81 -10.84 10.97 -8.29
C ILE A 81 -12.16 11.57 -7.83
N SER A 82 -12.55 11.29 -6.60
CA SER A 82 -13.70 11.89 -5.93
C SER A 82 -13.22 12.84 -4.83
N PRO A 83 -13.62 14.12 -4.86
CA PRO A 83 -13.26 15.04 -3.80
C PRO A 83 -14.06 14.74 -2.53
N LEU A 84 -13.36 14.52 -1.42
CA LEU A 84 -13.96 14.28 -0.10
C LEU A 84 -13.64 15.47 0.80
N ILE A 85 -14.68 16.13 1.35
CA ILE A 85 -14.48 17.25 2.28
C ILE A 85 -13.76 16.77 3.55
N LYS A 86 -12.73 17.49 4.00
CA LYS A 86 -11.90 17.12 5.14
C LYS A 86 -12.66 17.11 6.46
N LYS A 87 -13.58 18.08 6.63
CA LYS A 87 -14.46 18.24 7.81
C LYS A 87 -15.82 18.79 7.37
N PRO A 88 -16.93 18.37 7.96
CA PRO A 88 -18.27 18.79 7.55
C PRO A 88 -18.55 20.30 7.64
N ASN A 89 -17.84 21.00 8.51
CA ASN A 89 -18.01 22.43 8.76
C ASN A 89 -17.11 23.35 7.90
N LEU A 90 -16.37 22.79 6.94
CA LEU A 90 -15.52 23.58 6.05
C LEU A 90 -16.31 24.09 4.86
N ASP A 91 -15.90 25.26 4.31
CA ASP A 91 -16.49 25.83 3.11
C ASP A 91 -16.30 24.90 1.91
N GLN A 92 -17.43 24.49 1.30
CA GLN A 92 -17.46 23.57 0.17
C GLN A 92 -17.02 24.21 -1.15
N ASN A 93 -16.91 25.53 -1.21
CA ASN A 93 -16.45 26.24 -2.42
C ASN A 93 -14.92 26.31 -2.51
N GLU A 94 -14.22 25.96 -1.45
CA GLU A 94 -12.77 26.02 -1.37
C GLU A 94 -12.13 24.64 -1.63
N LEU A 95 -11.45 24.48 -2.77
CA LEU A 95 -10.81 23.21 -3.17
C LEU A 95 -9.79 22.69 -2.14
N LYS A 96 -9.08 23.57 -1.43
CA LYS A 96 -8.15 23.21 -0.35
C LYS A 96 -8.80 22.41 0.81
N ASN A 97 -10.11 22.50 0.95
CA ASN A 97 -10.89 21.81 1.97
C ASN A 97 -11.22 20.36 1.60
N TYR A 98 -10.86 19.94 0.39
CA TYR A 98 -11.09 18.58 -0.06
C TYR A 98 -9.82 17.74 -0.04
N ARG A 99 -10.02 16.41 0.09
CA ARG A 99 -9.01 15.39 -0.17
C ARG A 99 -9.38 14.69 -1.48
N PRO A 100 -8.45 14.53 -2.42
CA PRO A 100 -8.68 13.65 -3.56
C PRO A 100 -8.69 12.20 -3.08
N VAL A 101 -9.75 11.47 -3.37
CA VAL A 101 -9.86 10.03 -3.09
C VAL A 101 -9.89 9.30 -4.41
N SER A 102 -8.87 8.50 -4.68
CA SER A 102 -8.77 7.69 -5.89
C SER A 102 -9.59 6.41 -5.73
N ASN A 103 -10.61 6.26 -6.56
CA ASN A 103 -11.44 5.06 -6.63
C ASN A 103 -10.97 4.18 -7.78
N LEU A 104 -10.36 3.07 -7.45
CA LEU A 104 -9.90 2.03 -8.39
C LEU A 104 -10.99 0.99 -8.63
N SER A 105 -10.91 0.28 -9.76
CA SER A 105 -11.75 -0.88 -10.03
C SER A 105 -11.55 -1.97 -8.97
N PHE A 106 -12.53 -2.84 -8.82
CA PHE A 106 -12.47 -3.91 -7.83
C PHE A 106 -11.30 -4.86 -8.08
N LEU A 107 -11.11 -5.30 -9.33
CA LEU A 107 -9.99 -6.20 -9.67
C LEU A 107 -8.62 -5.54 -9.48
N SER A 108 -8.47 -4.25 -9.76
CA SER A 108 -7.26 -3.51 -9.44
C SER A 108 -6.88 -3.67 -7.97
N LYS A 109 -7.84 -3.46 -7.07
CA LYS A 109 -7.62 -3.62 -5.62
C LYS A 109 -7.27 -5.06 -5.22
N ILE A 110 -7.81 -6.07 -5.92
CA ILE A 110 -7.45 -7.48 -5.64
C ILE A 110 -6.02 -7.77 -6.07
N ILE A 111 -5.59 -7.30 -7.25
CA ILE A 111 -4.19 -7.42 -7.71
C ILE A 111 -3.24 -6.71 -6.73
N GLU A 112 -3.56 -5.48 -6.34
CA GLU A 112 -2.76 -4.74 -5.36
C GLU A 112 -2.67 -5.44 -4.00
N LYS A 113 -3.75 -6.07 -3.53
CA LYS A 113 -3.74 -6.88 -2.31
C LYS A 113 -2.85 -8.12 -2.44
N ALA A 114 -2.88 -8.79 -3.59
CA ALA A 114 -2.03 -9.94 -3.86
C ALA A 114 -0.54 -9.56 -3.83
N VAL A 115 -0.19 -8.44 -4.46
CA VAL A 115 1.17 -7.88 -4.44
C VAL A 115 1.57 -7.43 -3.04
N SER A 116 0.69 -6.70 -2.35
CA SER A 116 0.94 -6.21 -0.99
C SER A 116 1.18 -7.35 0.00
N ALA A 117 0.47 -8.47 -0.13
CA ALA A 117 0.68 -9.64 0.73
C ALA A 117 2.09 -10.21 0.56
N GLN A 118 2.54 -10.42 -0.69
CA GLN A 118 3.85 -10.97 -0.99
C GLN A 118 4.98 -10.00 -0.65
N LEU A 119 4.79 -8.70 -0.91
CA LEU A 119 5.73 -7.67 -0.48
C LEU A 119 5.87 -7.63 1.04
N THR A 120 4.74 -7.68 1.77
CA THR A 120 4.75 -7.68 3.25
C THR A 120 5.48 -8.91 3.80
N GLU A 121 5.28 -10.10 3.21
CA GLU A 121 6.03 -11.31 3.57
C GLU A 121 7.53 -11.11 3.40
N HIS A 122 7.95 -10.52 2.27
CA HIS A 122 9.35 -10.21 1.98
C HIS A 122 9.94 -9.22 2.99
N LEU A 123 9.21 -8.12 3.27
CA LEU A 123 9.66 -7.11 4.25
C LEU A 123 9.80 -7.68 5.65
N LEU A 124 8.87 -8.53 6.09
CA LEU A 124 8.93 -9.22 7.39
C LEU A 124 10.11 -10.18 7.46
N LYS A 125 10.30 -11.01 6.42
CA LYS A 125 11.39 -12.00 6.37
C LYS A 125 12.77 -11.37 6.46
N ASN A 126 12.95 -10.18 5.89
CA ASN A 126 14.22 -9.47 5.87
C ASN A 126 14.32 -8.37 6.95
N SER A 127 13.34 -8.26 7.86
CA SER A 127 13.30 -7.24 8.93
C SER A 127 13.42 -5.80 8.40
N LEU A 128 12.76 -5.51 7.28
CA LEU A 128 12.87 -4.22 6.57
C LEU A 128 11.84 -3.18 7.02
N PHE A 129 10.93 -3.53 7.92
CA PHE A 129 10.03 -2.53 8.49
C PHE A 129 10.74 -1.64 9.48
N GLU A 130 10.52 -0.34 9.37
CA GLU A 130 10.98 0.61 10.36
C GLU A 130 10.36 0.28 11.74
N PRO A 131 11.17 0.07 12.81
CA PRO A 131 10.68 -0.39 14.10
C PRO A 131 9.58 0.49 14.71
N HIS A 132 9.62 1.80 14.46
CA HIS A 132 8.69 2.78 15.02
C HIS A 132 7.51 3.12 14.11
N GLN A 133 7.44 2.54 12.91
CA GLN A 133 6.30 2.75 12.02
C GLN A 133 5.07 2.00 12.54
N SER A 134 3.98 2.71 12.81
CA SER A 134 2.68 2.14 13.16
C SER A 134 1.71 2.12 11.98
N ALA A 135 1.79 3.09 11.06
CA ALA A 135 0.89 3.16 9.91
C ALA A 135 1.06 1.96 8.95
N TYR A 136 -0.05 1.46 8.43
CA TYR A 136 -0.10 0.36 7.46
C TYR A 136 0.52 -0.97 7.95
N ARG A 137 0.60 -1.18 9.26
CA ARG A 137 1.08 -2.42 9.87
C ARG A 137 -0.04 -3.17 10.57
N LYS A 138 -0.05 -4.49 10.41
CA LYS A 138 -0.98 -5.38 11.13
C LYS A 138 -0.78 -5.24 12.64
N CYS A 139 -1.86 -5.21 13.40
CA CYS A 139 -1.88 -5.06 14.87
C CYS A 139 -1.31 -3.72 15.37
N HIS A 140 -1.20 -2.71 14.50
CA HIS A 140 -0.82 -1.34 14.88
C HIS A 140 -1.94 -0.37 14.49
N ASN A 141 -2.21 0.60 15.34
CA ASN A 141 -3.18 1.67 15.11
C ASN A 141 -2.73 2.95 15.81
N THR A 142 -3.50 4.01 15.70
CA THR A 142 -3.22 5.30 16.36
C THR A 142 -3.16 5.15 17.87
N GLU A 143 -4.03 4.34 18.46
CA GLU A 143 -4.08 4.13 19.91
C GLU A 143 -2.80 3.46 20.43
N THR A 144 -2.35 2.39 19.78
CA THR A 144 -1.10 1.71 20.17
C THR A 144 0.12 2.60 20.01
N ALA A 145 0.15 3.47 18.99
CA ALA A 145 1.22 4.45 18.81
C ALA A 145 1.21 5.50 19.93
N LEU A 146 0.04 6.03 20.29
CA LEU A 146 -0.11 7.00 21.37
C LEU A 146 0.23 6.41 22.74
N VAL A 147 -0.17 5.17 23.01
CA VAL A 147 0.19 4.46 24.25
C VAL A 147 1.72 4.35 24.36
N LYS A 148 2.40 3.97 23.27
CA LYS A 148 3.87 3.91 23.27
C LYS A 148 4.50 5.27 23.58
N ILE A 149 4.08 6.33 22.88
CA ILE A 149 4.61 7.69 23.10
C ILE A 149 4.35 8.13 24.54
N SER A 150 3.13 7.93 25.07
CA SER A 150 2.79 8.29 26.45
C SER A 150 3.65 7.54 27.45
N ASN A 151 3.88 6.24 27.24
CA ASN A 151 4.75 5.45 28.09
C ASN A 151 6.20 5.96 28.08
N ASP A 152 6.75 6.28 26.90
CA ASP A 152 8.11 6.81 26.77
C ASP A 152 8.27 8.16 27.49
N LEU A 153 7.24 9.03 27.44
CA LEU A 153 7.21 10.30 28.16
C LEU A 153 7.14 10.10 29.67
N LEU A 154 6.32 9.17 30.15
CA LEU A 154 6.21 8.85 31.58
C LEU A 154 7.52 8.29 32.14
N LEU A 155 8.15 7.34 31.45
CA LEU A 155 9.44 6.80 31.85
C LEU A 155 10.53 7.90 31.90
N SER A 156 10.51 8.82 30.93
CA SER A 156 11.44 9.98 30.95
C SER A 156 11.18 10.90 32.15
N ALA A 157 9.94 11.11 32.52
CA ALA A 157 9.56 11.91 33.69
C ALA A 157 9.99 11.24 35.02
N ASP A 158 9.81 9.92 35.13
CA ASP A 158 10.27 9.14 36.28
C ASP A 158 11.79 9.22 36.46
N ASP A 159 12.52 9.25 35.34
CA ASP A 159 13.99 9.50 35.32
C ASP A 159 14.35 10.96 35.59
N LYS A 160 13.40 11.85 35.88
CA LYS A 160 13.58 13.31 36.08
C LYS A 160 14.19 14.00 34.86
N LYS A 161 13.95 13.50 33.66
CA LYS A 161 14.41 14.12 32.40
C LYS A 161 13.33 15.05 31.84
N VAL A 162 13.75 16.06 31.08
CA VAL A 162 12.86 16.93 30.33
C VAL A 162 12.66 16.31 28.95
N SER A 163 11.41 16.19 28.52
CA SER A 163 11.04 15.66 27.20
C SER A 163 10.46 16.75 26.31
N ILE A 164 10.81 16.72 25.03
CA ILE A 164 10.22 17.58 23.99
C ILE A 164 9.60 16.67 22.93
N LEU A 165 8.28 16.81 22.70
CA LEU A 165 7.57 16.12 21.63
C LEU A 165 7.37 17.07 20.46
N ALA A 166 8.02 16.78 19.33
CA ALA A 166 7.82 17.48 18.07
C ALA A 166 6.91 16.65 17.14
N LEU A 167 5.80 17.24 16.70
CA LEU A 167 4.87 16.62 15.75
C LEU A 167 5.07 17.26 14.38
N LEU A 168 5.48 16.46 13.41
CA LEU A 168 5.69 16.89 12.02
C LEU A 168 4.63 16.28 11.13
N ASP A 169 4.01 17.10 10.28
CA ASP A 169 3.06 16.67 9.27
C ASP A 169 3.55 17.02 7.87
N LEU A 170 3.37 16.10 6.92
CA LEU A 170 3.75 16.28 5.53
C LEU A 170 2.49 16.51 4.69
N SER A 171 2.39 17.70 4.08
CA SER A 171 1.32 17.99 3.14
C SER A 171 1.49 17.19 1.86
N ALA A 172 0.41 16.53 1.39
CA ALA A 172 0.38 15.77 0.14
C ALA A 172 1.52 14.73 0.02
N ALA A 173 1.80 14.01 1.10
CA ALA A 173 2.97 13.14 1.22
C ALA A 173 3.08 12.10 0.10
N PHE A 174 1.96 11.56 -0.40
CA PHE A 174 1.95 10.60 -1.50
C PHE A 174 2.14 11.27 -2.87
N ASP A 175 1.60 12.48 -3.06
CA ASP A 175 1.63 13.20 -4.34
C ASP A 175 2.99 13.85 -4.61
N THR A 176 3.84 13.97 -3.59
CA THR A 176 5.16 14.61 -3.68
C THR A 176 6.32 13.62 -3.79
N ILE A 177 6.03 12.32 -3.86
CA ILE A 177 7.07 11.28 -3.98
C ILE A 177 7.66 11.30 -5.38
N ASP A 178 8.99 11.41 -5.48
CA ASP A 178 9.73 11.17 -6.71
C ASP A 178 9.71 9.67 -7.04
N HIS A 179 8.98 9.29 -8.10
CA HIS A 179 8.83 7.90 -8.52
C HIS A 179 10.16 7.27 -8.92
N CYS A 180 11.07 8.02 -9.56
CA CYS A 180 12.38 7.50 -9.93
C CYS A 180 13.23 7.15 -8.69
N LEU A 181 13.17 8.01 -7.68
CA LEU A 181 13.85 7.77 -6.41
C LEU A 181 13.22 6.59 -5.66
N LEU A 182 11.88 6.49 -5.67
CA LEU A 182 11.17 5.38 -5.05
C LEU A 182 11.59 4.04 -5.66
N ILE A 183 11.60 3.92 -6.98
CA ILE A 183 12.01 2.68 -7.68
C ILE A 183 13.46 2.31 -7.34
N LYS A 184 14.38 3.29 -7.34
CA LYS A 184 15.78 3.04 -6.93
C LYS A 184 15.87 2.53 -5.49
N ARG A 185 15.09 3.08 -4.56
CA ARG A 185 15.06 2.61 -3.18
C ARG A 185 14.47 1.21 -3.05
N LEU A 186 13.38 0.91 -3.77
CA LEU A 186 12.81 -0.43 -3.80
C LEU A 186 13.84 -1.47 -4.26
N GLU A 187 14.68 -1.13 -5.23
CA GLU A 187 15.75 -2.00 -5.69
C GLU A 187 16.90 -2.11 -4.67
N HIS A 188 17.45 -0.98 -4.24
CA HIS A 188 18.70 -0.94 -3.47
C HIS A 188 18.50 -1.20 -1.98
N ASP A 189 17.43 -0.65 -1.38
CA ASP A 189 17.22 -0.71 0.06
C ASP A 189 16.31 -1.90 0.46
N PHE A 190 15.39 -2.28 -0.44
CA PHE A 190 14.40 -3.33 -0.16
C PHE A 190 14.64 -4.62 -0.96
N GLY A 191 15.59 -4.65 -1.89
CA GLY A 191 15.99 -5.84 -2.63
C GLY A 191 14.95 -6.37 -3.62
N LEU A 192 14.07 -5.51 -4.15
CA LEU A 192 13.15 -5.85 -5.21
C LEU A 192 13.88 -5.87 -6.55
N LYS A 193 13.62 -6.88 -7.41
CA LYS A 193 14.28 -7.04 -8.71
C LYS A 193 13.32 -7.53 -9.79
N ASN A 194 13.79 -7.51 -11.03
CA ASN A 194 13.15 -8.12 -12.19
C ASN A 194 11.64 -7.79 -12.29
N ASN A 195 10.79 -8.82 -12.41
CA ASN A 195 9.35 -8.68 -12.62
C ASN A 195 8.66 -7.91 -11.48
N VAL A 196 9.12 -8.07 -10.25
CA VAL A 196 8.57 -7.34 -9.11
C VAL A 196 8.85 -5.85 -9.23
N LEU A 197 10.09 -5.47 -9.50
CA LEU A 197 10.47 -4.06 -9.68
C LEU A 197 9.79 -3.45 -10.89
N ASN A 198 9.68 -4.21 -11.99
CA ASN A 198 8.98 -3.80 -13.20
C ASN A 198 7.50 -3.52 -12.92
N TRP A 199 6.83 -4.35 -12.12
CA TRP A 199 5.43 -4.17 -11.76
C TRP A 199 5.20 -2.84 -11.04
N PHE A 200 6.05 -2.49 -10.05
CA PHE A 200 5.98 -1.19 -9.38
C PHE A 200 6.29 -0.03 -10.32
N SER A 201 7.31 -0.17 -11.16
CA SER A 201 7.64 0.84 -12.17
C SER A 201 6.50 1.07 -13.17
N ASP A 202 5.78 0.01 -13.54
CA ASP A 202 4.66 0.09 -14.47
C ASP A 202 3.42 0.70 -13.81
N LEU A 203 3.15 0.37 -12.55
CA LEU A 203 2.04 0.95 -11.77
C LEU A 203 2.17 2.47 -11.60
N LEU A 204 3.40 2.98 -11.50
CA LEU A 204 3.71 4.39 -11.22
C LEU A 204 3.79 5.27 -12.50
N LYS A 205 3.62 4.70 -13.69
CA LYS A 205 3.54 5.43 -14.97
C LYS A 205 2.14 5.99 -15.22
#